data_9cb770bce2951499829b7eb131fbcb83
#
_entry.id   9cb770bce2951499829b7eb131fbcb83
#
_cell.length_a   1.000
_cell.length_b   1.000
_cell.length_c   1.000
_cell.angle_alpha   90.00
_cell.angle_beta   90.00
_cell.angle_gamma   90.00
#
_symmetry.space_group_name_H-M   'P 1'
#
loop_
_entity.id
_entity.type
_entity.pdbx_description
1 polymer ?
#
loop_
_entity_poly.entity_id
_entity_poly.type
_entity_poly.pdbx_seq_one_letter_code
_entity_poly.pdbx_strand_id
1 'polypeptide(L)'
;DLVLEVKPAQVTLVPDPPGVLTSNAGWNAIQKQSFLIPIIEEFKSAGIRTSIFMETDLDQLSAARDTGTDRIEFYTGPYAENYSIDKNKAIAPFEKAAKKADELGLGINAGHDLSLENLKFFKDNISGLLEVSIGHALIADALYFGLENTIQLYKRELHWSHQDI
;
A
#
# COMPACT_ATOMS: atom_id res chain seq x y z
N ASP A 1 7.90 -6.94 19.21
CA ASP A 1 8.75 -8.09 19.52
C ASP A 1 8.76 -9.14 18.40
N LEU A 2 7.61 -9.67 17.93
CA LEU A 2 7.56 -10.71 16.89
C LEU A 2 8.28 -10.30 15.59
N VAL A 3 8.06 -9.10 15.09
CA VAL A 3 8.70 -8.60 13.85
C VAL A 3 10.22 -8.55 13.97
N LEU A 4 10.74 -8.12 15.12
CA LEU A 4 12.18 -8.06 15.37
C LEU A 4 12.81 -9.45 15.52
N GLU A 5 12.05 -10.44 15.99
CA GLU A 5 12.46 -11.83 16.08
C GLU A 5 12.50 -12.49 14.70
N VAL A 6 11.43 -12.36 13.91
CA VAL A 6 11.28 -12.98 12.58
C VAL A 6 12.11 -12.27 11.50
N LYS A 7 12.34 -10.97 11.64
CA LYS A 7 13.06 -10.11 10.68
C LYS A 7 12.57 -10.29 9.23
N PRO A 8 11.29 -9.99 8.94
CA PRO A 8 10.79 -10.05 7.57
C PRO A 8 11.51 -9.04 6.68
N ALA A 9 11.42 -9.21 5.36
CA ALA A 9 11.99 -8.27 4.41
C ALA A 9 11.37 -6.87 4.52
N GLN A 10 10.11 -6.78 4.94
CA GLN A 10 9.37 -5.52 5.11
C GLN A 10 8.33 -5.65 6.22
N VAL A 11 8.04 -4.53 6.88
CA VAL A 11 6.90 -4.36 7.78
C VAL A 11 6.08 -3.14 7.35
N THR A 12 4.76 -3.27 7.24
CA THR A 12 3.84 -2.14 7.09
C THR A 12 3.18 -1.84 8.44
N LEU A 13 3.33 -0.61 8.90
CA LEU A 13 2.67 -0.12 10.12
C LEU A 13 1.28 0.39 9.78
N VAL A 14 0.27 -0.12 10.47
CA VAL A 14 -1.15 0.21 10.26
C VAL A 14 -1.72 0.78 11.56
N PRO A 15 -2.55 1.86 11.52
CA PRO A 15 -3.01 2.55 12.73
C PRO A 15 -4.22 1.90 13.43
N ASP A 16 -4.54 0.66 13.10
CA ASP A 16 -5.74 -0.01 13.59
C ASP A 16 -5.73 -0.20 15.11
N PRO A 17 -6.79 0.23 15.81
CA PRO A 17 -6.96 -0.12 17.22
C PRO A 17 -7.34 -1.61 17.37
N PRO A 18 -7.09 -2.19 18.56
CA PRO A 18 -7.48 -3.57 18.82
C PRO A 18 -8.97 -3.82 18.56
N GLY A 19 -9.30 -4.93 17.87
CA GLY A 19 -10.68 -5.36 17.63
C GLY A 19 -11.31 -4.84 16.33
N VAL A 20 -10.58 -4.13 15.50
CA VAL A 20 -11.01 -3.76 14.13
C VAL A 20 -10.91 -4.97 13.23
N LEU A 21 -11.96 -5.23 12.43
CA LEU A 21 -11.99 -6.38 11.50
C LEU A 21 -11.12 -6.15 10.25
N THR A 22 -11.02 -4.89 9.80
CA THR A 22 -10.24 -4.50 8.64
C THR A 22 -9.85 -3.03 8.74
N SER A 23 -8.71 -2.66 8.16
CA SER A 23 -8.24 -1.28 8.15
C SER A 23 -9.17 -0.39 7.33
N ASN A 24 -9.46 0.80 7.85
CA ASN A 24 -10.35 1.76 7.20
C ASN A 24 -9.79 3.20 7.15
N ALA A 25 -8.57 3.40 7.62
CA ALA A 25 -7.88 4.70 7.62
C ALA A 25 -6.37 4.53 7.65
N GLY A 26 -5.65 5.47 7.03
CA GLY A 26 -4.21 5.58 7.13
C GLY A 26 -3.75 6.35 8.38
N TRP A 27 -2.44 6.40 8.61
CA TRP A 27 -1.84 7.18 9.68
C TRP A 27 -2.07 8.68 9.50
N ASN A 28 -2.42 9.37 10.58
CA ASN A 28 -2.20 10.80 10.69
C ASN A 28 -0.71 11.03 11.03
N ALA A 29 0.14 11.05 10.02
CA ALA A 29 1.59 11.11 10.19
C ALA A 29 2.03 12.43 10.83
N ILE A 30 1.33 13.55 10.59
CA ILE A 30 1.60 14.86 11.21
C ILE A 30 1.47 14.75 12.73
N GLN A 31 0.38 14.17 13.23
CA GLN A 31 0.13 14.06 14.67
C GLN A 31 0.91 12.94 15.33
N LYS A 32 1.27 11.90 14.60
CA LYS A 32 1.89 10.68 15.13
C LYS A 32 3.39 10.57 14.83
N GLN A 33 4.01 11.62 14.30
CA GLN A 33 5.41 11.62 13.91
C GLN A 33 6.33 11.18 15.07
N SER A 34 6.17 11.77 16.24
CA SER A 34 6.98 11.43 17.43
C SER A 34 6.80 9.99 17.93
N PHE A 35 5.67 9.38 17.61
CA PHE A 35 5.40 7.96 17.90
C PHE A 35 6.01 7.05 16.84
N LEU A 36 5.92 7.41 15.56
CA LEU A 36 6.37 6.58 14.44
C LEU A 36 7.89 6.54 14.29
N ILE A 37 8.57 7.67 14.47
CA ILE A 37 10.03 7.78 14.29
C ILE A 37 10.80 6.68 15.05
N PRO A 38 10.68 6.52 16.38
CA PRO A 38 11.49 5.54 17.10
C PRO A 38 11.17 4.10 16.69
N ILE A 39 9.94 3.79 16.31
CA ILE A 39 9.54 2.46 15.83
C ILE A 39 10.18 2.16 14.47
N ILE A 40 10.15 3.13 13.55
CA ILE A 40 10.75 3.02 12.23
C ILE A 40 12.28 2.86 12.34
N GLU A 41 12.91 3.66 13.18
CA GLU A 41 14.36 3.56 13.44
C GLU A 41 14.76 2.19 14.00
N GLU A 42 13.98 1.64 14.92
CA GLU A 42 14.21 0.31 15.48
C GLU A 42 14.17 -0.78 14.41
N PHE A 43 13.13 -0.79 13.56
CA PHE A 43 13.01 -1.75 12.46
C PHE A 43 14.12 -1.58 11.42
N LYS A 44 14.44 -0.36 11.03
CA LYS A 44 15.54 -0.09 10.10
C LYS A 44 16.89 -0.51 10.65
N SER A 45 17.14 -0.29 11.94
CA SER A 45 18.37 -0.76 12.62
C SER A 45 18.49 -2.29 12.65
N ALA A 46 17.35 -3.00 12.61
CA ALA A 46 17.29 -4.45 12.48
C ALA A 46 17.40 -4.96 11.03
N GLY A 47 17.55 -4.05 10.05
CA GLY A 47 17.64 -4.37 8.63
C GLY A 47 16.28 -4.65 7.97
N ILE A 48 15.18 -4.24 8.58
CA ILE A 48 13.83 -4.44 8.09
C ILE A 48 13.38 -3.17 7.35
N ARG A 49 12.97 -3.30 6.08
CA ARG A 49 12.37 -2.20 5.32
C ARG A 49 11.02 -1.81 5.94
N THR A 50 10.77 -0.52 6.06
CA THR A 50 9.56 0.00 6.68
C THR A 50 8.61 0.59 5.64
N SER A 51 7.33 0.38 5.85
CA SER A 51 6.23 1.01 5.14
C SER A 51 5.17 1.48 6.14
N ILE A 52 4.49 2.59 5.85
CA ILE A 52 3.36 3.05 6.67
C ILE A 52 2.11 3.19 5.82
N PHE A 53 0.97 2.73 6.37
CA PHE A 53 -0.33 2.74 5.71
C PHE A 53 -0.90 4.15 5.68
N MET A 54 -1.23 4.67 4.48
CA MET A 54 -1.54 6.08 4.24
C MET A 54 -2.74 6.26 3.32
N GLU A 55 -3.44 7.37 3.52
CA GLU A 55 -4.36 7.93 2.53
C GLU A 55 -3.61 8.80 1.50
N THR A 56 -4.36 9.40 0.55
CA THR A 56 -3.79 10.20 -0.54
C THR A 56 -3.56 11.69 -0.20
N ASP A 57 -3.61 12.06 1.06
CA ASP A 57 -3.38 13.43 1.53
C ASP A 57 -1.91 13.83 1.40
N LEU A 58 -1.63 14.88 0.64
CA LEU A 58 -0.26 15.28 0.27
C LEU A 58 0.55 15.83 1.44
N ASP A 59 -0.10 16.46 2.42
CA ASP A 59 0.56 16.99 3.61
C ASP A 59 0.95 15.83 4.54
N GLN A 60 0.08 14.83 4.65
CA GLN A 60 0.37 13.61 5.38
C GLN A 60 1.53 12.82 4.76
N LEU A 61 1.64 12.77 3.43
CA LEU A 61 2.78 12.14 2.73
C LEU A 61 4.10 12.86 3.03
N SER A 62 4.08 14.19 3.10
CA SER A 62 5.28 14.95 3.49
C SER A 62 5.70 14.63 4.92
N ALA A 63 4.75 14.55 5.85
CA ALA A 63 5.03 14.14 7.22
C ALA A 63 5.47 12.66 7.33
N ALA A 64 4.94 11.79 6.48
CA ALA A 64 5.36 10.39 6.39
C ALA A 64 6.85 10.27 6.04
N ARG A 65 7.32 11.02 5.06
CA ARG A 65 8.75 11.08 4.69
C ARG A 65 9.61 11.49 5.88
N ASP A 66 9.16 12.45 6.69
CA ASP A 66 9.90 12.94 7.84
C ASP A 66 9.95 11.94 9.02
N THR A 67 9.16 10.86 8.99
CA THR A 67 9.31 9.73 9.93
C THR A 67 10.52 8.85 9.61
N GLY A 68 11.13 9.00 8.43
CA GLY A 68 12.22 8.16 7.97
C GLY A 68 11.80 6.82 7.39
N THR A 69 10.49 6.59 7.14
CA THR A 69 10.01 5.36 6.48
C THR A 69 10.57 5.23 5.06
N ASP A 70 10.76 3.99 4.60
CA ASP A 70 11.26 3.72 3.25
C ASP A 70 10.15 3.77 2.20
N ARG A 71 8.94 3.37 2.60
CA ARG A 71 7.77 3.28 1.73
C ARG A 71 6.52 3.78 2.41
N ILE A 72 5.52 4.04 1.61
CA ILE A 72 4.12 4.15 2.01
C ILE A 72 3.33 3.01 1.38
N GLU A 73 2.21 2.62 2.00
CA GLU A 73 1.21 1.75 1.40
C GLU A 73 -0.11 2.50 1.31
N PHE A 74 -0.56 2.77 0.08
CA PHE A 74 -1.83 3.45 -0.12
C PHE A 74 -3.02 2.60 0.31
N TYR A 75 -3.90 3.17 1.13
CA TYR A 75 -5.22 2.62 1.41
C TYR A 75 -6.12 2.77 0.18
N THR A 76 -6.38 1.69 -0.53
CA THR A 76 -7.10 1.70 -1.80
C THR A 76 -8.60 1.47 -1.69
N GLY A 77 -9.17 1.41 -0.47
CA GLY A 77 -10.62 1.28 -0.26
C GLY A 77 -11.45 2.33 -1.02
N PRO A 78 -11.17 3.65 -0.88
CA PRO A 78 -11.89 4.68 -1.62
C PRO A 78 -11.80 4.55 -3.14
N TYR A 79 -10.69 4.06 -3.66
CA TYR A 79 -10.55 3.74 -5.09
C TYR A 79 -11.48 2.59 -5.50
N ALA A 80 -11.45 1.49 -4.76
CA ALA A 80 -12.24 0.31 -5.05
C ALA A 80 -13.76 0.60 -4.99
N GLU A 81 -14.21 1.33 -3.98
CA GLU A 81 -15.61 1.75 -3.82
C GLU A 81 -16.13 2.59 -4.99
N ASN A 82 -15.30 3.46 -5.54
CA ASN A 82 -15.70 4.39 -6.60
C ASN A 82 -15.33 3.89 -8.00
N TYR A 83 -14.60 2.80 -8.13
CA TYR A 83 -14.09 2.29 -9.40
C TYR A 83 -15.19 2.01 -10.44
N SER A 84 -16.26 1.34 -10.03
CA SER A 84 -17.38 1.00 -10.91
C SER A 84 -18.24 2.22 -11.30
N ILE A 85 -18.18 3.30 -10.54
CA ILE A 85 -18.93 4.54 -10.78
C ILE A 85 -18.17 5.42 -11.79
N ASP A 86 -16.92 5.74 -11.49
CA ASP A 86 -16.05 6.53 -12.37
C ASP A 86 -14.58 6.25 -12.03
N LYS A 87 -13.98 5.29 -12.73
CA LYS A 87 -12.61 4.87 -12.48
C LYS A 87 -11.57 5.99 -12.65
N ASN A 88 -11.81 6.96 -13.53
CA ASN A 88 -10.89 8.07 -13.75
C ASN A 88 -10.92 9.06 -12.57
N LYS A 89 -12.10 9.30 -12.00
CA LYS A 89 -12.21 10.09 -10.76
C LYS A 89 -11.67 9.34 -9.56
N ALA A 90 -11.89 8.04 -9.48
CA ALA A 90 -11.42 7.20 -8.39
C ALA A 90 -9.88 7.15 -8.31
N ILE A 91 -9.18 7.09 -9.45
CA ILE A 91 -7.73 7.01 -9.50
C ILE A 91 -7.02 8.37 -9.32
N ALA A 92 -7.64 9.47 -9.71
CA ALA A 92 -7.00 10.79 -9.77
C ALA A 92 -6.34 11.27 -8.44
N PRO A 93 -6.89 11.02 -7.24
CA PRO A 93 -6.18 11.32 -5.99
C PRO A 93 -4.90 10.52 -5.83
N PHE A 94 -4.91 9.25 -6.24
CA PHE A 94 -3.77 8.34 -6.13
C PHE A 94 -2.65 8.71 -7.10
N GLU A 95 -2.96 9.14 -8.32
CA GLU A 95 -1.97 9.65 -9.28
C GLU A 95 -1.22 10.87 -8.72
N LYS A 96 -1.95 11.80 -8.11
CA LYS A 96 -1.34 12.99 -7.47
C LYS A 96 -0.46 12.60 -6.28
N ALA A 97 -0.96 11.68 -5.46
CA ALA A 97 -0.24 11.20 -4.29
C ALA A 97 1.00 10.39 -4.69
N ALA A 98 0.92 9.57 -5.73
CA ALA A 98 2.06 8.82 -6.26
C ALA A 98 3.16 9.74 -6.78
N LYS A 99 2.80 10.77 -7.55
CA LYS A 99 3.77 11.80 -7.97
C LYS A 99 4.43 12.49 -6.78
N LYS A 100 3.66 12.83 -5.75
CA LYS A 100 4.20 13.44 -4.53
C LYS A 100 5.13 12.50 -3.78
N ALA A 101 4.79 11.21 -3.67
CA ALA A 101 5.63 10.20 -3.03
C ALA A 101 6.97 10.03 -3.75
N ASP A 102 6.96 10.01 -5.09
CA ASP A 102 8.16 9.96 -5.92
C ASP A 102 9.06 11.20 -5.69
N GLU A 103 8.48 12.41 -5.71
CA GLU A 103 9.20 13.67 -5.40
C GLU A 103 9.84 13.66 -3.99
N LEU A 104 9.23 12.94 -3.04
CA LEU A 104 9.73 12.79 -1.67
C LEU A 104 10.74 11.64 -1.53
N GLY A 105 10.96 10.82 -2.57
CA GLY A 105 11.83 9.65 -2.53
C GLY A 105 11.23 8.47 -1.74
N LEU A 106 9.91 8.41 -1.60
CA LEU A 106 9.19 7.31 -0.95
C LEU A 106 8.84 6.22 -1.96
N GLY A 107 9.15 4.96 -1.66
CA GLY A 107 8.62 3.84 -2.40
C GLY A 107 7.10 3.70 -2.20
N ILE A 108 6.39 3.18 -3.22
CA ILE A 108 4.94 3.09 -3.23
C ILE A 108 4.51 1.64 -3.22
N ASN A 109 3.79 1.25 -2.17
CA ASN A 109 2.98 0.05 -2.10
C ASN A 109 1.49 0.45 -2.12
N ALA A 110 0.60 -0.50 -2.38
CA ALA A 110 -0.83 -0.28 -2.31
C ALA A 110 -1.55 -1.53 -1.81
N GLY A 111 -2.58 -1.34 -1.02
CA GLY A 111 -3.36 -2.44 -0.45
C GLY A 111 -4.76 -2.03 -0.04
N HIS A 112 -5.58 -3.04 0.20
CA HIS A 112 -6.99 -2.98 0.55
C HIS A 112 -7.93 -2.91 -0.66
N ASP A 113 -8.85 -3.87 -0.75
CA ASP A 113 -9.95 -3.96 -1.73
C ASP A 113 -9.53 -3.96 -3.22
N LEU A 114 -8.25 -4.17 -3.52
CA LEU A 114 -7.81 -4.47 -4.87
C LEU A 114 -8.27 -5.88 -5.27
N SER A 115 -8.73 -6.02 -6.52
CA SER A 115 -9.28 -7.26 -7.08
C SER A 115 -8.90 -7.41 -8.55
N LEU A 116 -9.20 -8.55 -9.17
CA LEU A 116 -9.01 -8.77 -10.62
C LEU A 116 -9.74 -7.73 -11.49
N GLU A 117 -10.77 -7.08 -10.96
CA GLU A 117 -11.58 -6.09 -11.66
C GLU A 117 -10.87 -4.74 -11.79
N ASN A 118 -10.17 -4.31 -10.71
CA ASN A 118 -9.66 -2.95 -10.58
C ASN A 118 -8.12 -2.84 -10.56
N LEU A 119 -7.42 -3.95 -10.29
CA LEU A 119 -5.97 -3.96 -10.08
C LEU A 119 -5.17 -3.48 -11.31
N LYS A 120 -5.51 -3.98 -12.50
CA LYS A 120 -4.81 -3.60 -13.73
C LYS A 120 -4.86 -2.10 -13.98
N PHE A 121 -6.05 -1.51 -13.86
CA PHE A 121 -6.22 -0.09 -14.07
C PHE A 121 -5.47 0.74 -13.01
N PHE A 122 -5.47 0.29 -11.76
CA PHE A 122 -4.67 0.93 -10.71
C PHE A 122 -3.17 0.91 -11.07
N LYS A 123 -2.63 -0.27 -11.37
CA LYS A 123 -1.22 -0.47 -11.73
C LYS A 123 -0.82 0.37 -12.96
N ASP A 124 -1.66 0.43 -13.97
CA ASP A 124 -1.34 1.15 -15.21
C ASP A 124 -1.32 2.68 -15.04
N ASN A 125 -1.97 3.21 -13.99
CA ASN A 125 -2.06 4.66 -13.72
C ASN A 125 -1.18 5.12 -12.55
N ILE A 126 -0.64 4.21 -11.73
CA ILE A 126 0.23 4.58 -10.60
C ILE A 126 1.69 4.33 -10.97
N SER A 127 2.37 5.41 -11.35
CA SER A 127 3.81 5.36 -11.60
C SER A 127 4.58 5.05 -10.31
N GLY A 128 5.58 4.19 -10.41
CA GLY A 128 6.42 3.83 -9.27
C GLY A 128 5.79 2.86 -8.28
N LEU A 129 4.65 2.23 -8.61
CA LEU A 129 4.06 1.17 -7.78
C LEU A 129 5.01 -0.04 -7.73
N LEU A 130 5.44 -0.43 -6.54
CA LEU A 130 6.44 -1.48 -6.31
C LEU A 130 5.82 -2.79 -5.84
N GLU A 131 4.71 -2.73 -5.09
CA GLU A 131 4.12 -3.88 -4.42
C GLU A 131 2.64 -3.66 -4.16
N VAL A 132 1.85 -4.74 -4.18
CA VAL A 132 0.45 -4.72 -3.77
C VAL A 132 0.18 -5.79 -2.72
N SER A 133 -0.69 -5.45 -1.75
CA SER A 133 -1.16 -6.35 -0.69
C SER A 133 -2.63 -6.64 -0.92
N ILE A 134 -2.97 -7.90 -1.27
CA ILE A 134 -4.34 -8.30 -1.58
C ILE A 134 -4.74 -9.49 -0.71
N GLY A 135 -5.75 -9.29 0.13
CA GLY A 135 -6.25 -10.29 1.06
C GLY A 135 -7.59 -10.88 0.64
N HIS A 136 -8.68 -10.23 1.02
CA HIS A 136 -10.05 -10.77 0.90
C HIS A 136 -10.41 -11.20 -0.52
N ALA A 137 -10.18 -10.36 -1.52
CA ALA A 137 -10.54 -10.66 -2.91
C ALA A 137 -9.76 -11.88 -3.43
N LEU A 138 -8.45 -11.96 -3.17
CA LEU A 138 -7.63 -13.08 -3.58
C LEU A 138 -8.11 -14.40 -2.97
N ILE A 139 -8.45 -14.42 -1.68
CA ILE A 139 -8.94 -15.61 -1.00
C ILE A 139 -10.34 -16.00 -1.51
N ALA A 140 -11.24 -15.03 -1.73
CA ALA A 140 -12.56 -15.28 -2.30
C ALA A 140 -12.44 -15.91 -3.70
N ASP A 141 -11.61 -15.36 -4.58
CA ASP A 141 -11.34 -15.89 -5.90
C ASP A 141 -10.72 -17.29 -5.85
N ALA A 142 -9.85 -17.55 -4.87
CA ALA A 142 -9.20 -18.84 -4.70
C ALA A 142 -10.16 -19.98 -4.36
N LEU A 143 -11.33 -19.68 -3.79
CA LEU A 143 -12.38 -20.68 -3.56
C LEU A 143 -12.98 -21.20 -4.86
N TYR A 144 -12.95 -20.42 -5.94
CA TYR A 144 -13.48 -20.78 -7.25
C TYR A 144 -12.41 -21.27 -8.22
N PHE A 145 -11.23 -20.64 -8.22
CA PHE A 145 -10.17 -20.91 -9.21
C PHE A 145 -9.04 -21.78 -8.67
N GLY A 146 -8.99 -22.01 -7.37
CA GLY A 146 -7.85 -22.60 -6.68
C GLY A 146 -6.71 -21.57 -6.47
N LEU A 147 -5.99 -21.69 -5.35
CA LEU A 147 -5.03 -20.68 -4.90
C LEU A 147 -3.91 -20.39 -5.93
N GLU A 148 -3.33 -21.44 -6.49
CA GLU A 148 -2.24 -21.30 -7.47
C GLU A 148 -2.68 -20.53 -8.72
N ASN A 149 -3.83 -20.91 -9.30
CA ASN A 149 -4.39 -20.23 -10.47
C ASN A 149 -4.74 -18.77 -10.14
N THR A 150 -5.33 -18.51 -8.99
CA THR A 150 -5.67 -17.16 -8.55
C THR A 150 -4.42 -16.29 -8.46
N ILE A 151 -3.34 -16.77 -7.84
CA ILE A 151 -2.08 -16.04 -7.78
C ILE A 151 -1.57 -15.71 -9.19
N GLN A 152 -1.66 -16.64 -10.14
CA GLN A 152 -1.24 -16.38 -11.52
C GLN A 152 -2.14 -15.35 -12.22
N LEU A 153 -3.45 -15.36 -11.96
CA LEU A 153 -4.37 -14.35 -12.48
C LEU A 153 -3.98 -12.95 -11.98
N TYR A 154 -3.81 -12.77 -10.67
CA TYR A 154 -3.39 -11.48 -10.10
C TYR A 154 -2.01 -11.03 -10.61
N LYS A 155 -1.06 -11.95 -10.74
CA LYS A 155 0.26 -11.63 -11.30
C LYS A 155 0.18 -11.17 -12.75
N ARG A 156 -0.75 -11.66 -13.55
CA ARG A 156 -0.95 -11.20 -14.94
C ARG A 156 -1.42 -9.74 -14.97
N GLU A 157 -2.30 -9.33 -14.06
CA GLU A 157 -2.75 -7.94 -13.96
C GLU A 157 -1.61 -6.97 -13.58
N LEU A 158 -0.57 -7.51 -12.93
CA LEU A 158 0.64 -6.77 -12.50
C LEU A 158 1.79 -6.87 -13.50
N HIS A 159 1.64 -7.58 -14.64
CA HIS A 159 2.74 -7.71 -15.58
C HIS A 159 3.23 -6.33 -16.03
N TRP A 160 4.44 -6.04 -15.60
CA TRP A 160 5.24 -4.94 -16.09
C TRP A 160 5.65 -5.28 -17.52
N SER A 161 5.36 -4.43 -18.48
CA SER A 161 5.97 -4.57 -19.81
C SER A 161 7.48 -4.42 -19.64
N HIS A 162 8.30 -5.12 -20.45
CA HIS A 162 9.76 -5.00 -20.42
C HIS A 162 10.29 -3.57 -20.68
N GLN A 163 9.39 -2.59 -20.82
CA GLN A 163 9.71 -1.17 -20.99
C GLN A 163 9.65 -0.39 -19.66
N ASP A 164 9.23 -1.02 -18.56
CA ASP A 164 9.01 -0.38 -17.25
C ASP A 164 10.12 -0.73 -16.22
N ILE A 165 11.22 -1.37 -16.66
CA ILE A 165 12.38 -1.71 -15.80
C ILE A 165 13.61 -0.91 -16.22
#